data_86f944f873af0141fc984501f359ea31
#
_entry.id   86f944f873af0141fc984501f359ea31
#
_cell.length_a   1.000
_cell.length_b   1.000
_cell.length_c   1.000
_cell.angle_alpha   90.00
_cell.angle_beta   90.00
_cell.angle_gamma   90.00
#
_symmetry.space_group_name_H-M   'P 1'
#
loop_
_entity.id
_entity.type
_entity.pdbx_description
1 polymer ?
#
loop_
_entity_poly.entity_id
_entity_poly.type
_entity_poly.pdbx_seq_one_letter_code
_entity_poly.pdbx_strand_id
1 'polypeptide(L)'
;MAAARGGSTRPAKSSGKQHRPIKRGRWHPITAIQRPGQAMPLRTRLTLMTTGLLAIGLIVVSFVVTSLLYSHMMGQIDSQLRTTSVAIGSQGLAQIREGGTSSTTFPSNYYVKAEYLDPSRNGEWISPDTAATYGRPQIKGLDYRRALAHADKNDFPITTVNSDQPGHQWRMITLLIRDQNTGEYTGAVALALPLSDVMETVERTRLVVALADVSIISVGAVFATYLVHRSFRSLRQIEGVAARIAHGDLSARILVTEPRTTEVGSLQRAINTMLTQNESSFAAQVVAQERMTRFVSDASHELRTPLAAIRGYGELYRMGGVPANKTGEVMGRIETESNRMGRLVDDLLQLARIDEGREMSMEPVNLTDLAAGALSDMMVLAPERDCGLIPLDPRDEAAGKEAPSLQVIGDRDRLSQILTNLLGNVVRHTPSGTPVEIAIGMAPPRANPTAQPVVVVEVRDHGHGVPPEAAEKVFQRFYRSDTSRNRETGGSGLGLAIVLGIVAAHKGTVQMLQTPGGGATVHIELPPAPAW
;
A
#
# COMPACT_ATOMS: atom_id res chain seq x y z
N MET A 1 -40.85 -43.70 71.95
CA MET A 1 -39.91 -44.35 71.03
C MET A 1 -39.82 -43.51 69.78
N ALA A 2 -38.63 -43.03 69.44
CA ALA A 2 -38.04 -42.63 68.14
C ALA A 2 -38.87 -41.74 67.20
N ALA A 3 -38.38 -40.73 66.57
CA ALA A 3 -37.16 -39.97 66.53
C ALA A 3 -37.42 -38.84 65.47
N ALA A 4 -36.90 -37.72 65.74
CA ALA A 4 -36.97 -36.49 64.98
C ALA A 4 -36.26 -36.62 63.62
N ARG A 5 -36.74 -35.85 62.62
CA ARG A 5 -35.87 -35.27 61.63
C ARG A 5 -36.35 -33.87 61.17
N GLY A 6 -35.58 -32.87 61.58
CA GLY A 6 -35.76 -31.51 61.19
C GLY A 6 -35.34 -31.28 59.74
N GLY A 7 -36.16 -30.54 58.97
CA GLY A 7 -35.86 -30.03 57.68
C GLY A 7 -35.44 -28.57 57.74
N SER A 8 -34.18 -28.31 57.50
CA SER A 8 -33.62 -26.98 57.42
C SER A 8 -33.88 -26.41 56.00
N THR A 9 -34.69 -25.36 55.91
CA THR A 9 -34.87 -24.55 54.71
C THR A 9 -33.71 -23.58 54.54
N ARG A 10 -32.88 -23.79 53.53
CA ARG A 10 -31.87 -22.82 53.06
C ARG A 10 -32.53 -21.76 52.15
N PRO A 11 -32.20 -20.48 52.31
CA PRO A 11 -32.68 -19.45 51.42
C PRO A 11 -31.91 -19.47 50.07
N ALA A 12 -32.62 -19.23 48.98
CA ALA A 12 -32.12 -19.16 47.63
C ALA A 12 -31.13 -17.99 47.48
N LYS A 13 -29.92 -18.29 46.99
CA LYS A 13 -28.93 -17.27 46.58
C LYS A 13 -29.34 -16.70 45.24
N SER A 14 -29.60 -15.38 45.20
CA SER A 14 -29.71 -14.59 43.99
C SER A 14 -28.37 -14.61 43.22
N SER A 15 -28.36 -15.13 42.01
CA SER A 15 -27.21 -15.10 41.12
C SER A 15 -27.05 -13.70 40.49
N GLY A 16 -26.28 -12.86 41.12
CA GLY A 16 -25.74 -11.65 40.52
C GLY A 16 -24.74 -12.03 39.43
N LYS A 17 -25.12 -11.80 38.17
CA LYS A 17 -24.16 -11.86 37.03
C LYS A 17 -23.13 -10.74 37.22
N GLN A 18 -21.99 -11.07 37.80
CA GLN A 18 -20.80 -10.24 37.73
C GLN A 18 -20.30 -10.17 36.29
N HIS A 19 -20.37 -8.98 35.67
CA HIS A 19 -19.65 -8.66 34.44
C HIS A 19 -18.14 -8.86 34.72
N ARG A 20 -17.57 -9.95 34.19
CA ARG A 20 -16.12 -10.12 34.12
C ARG A 20 -15.57 -9.05 33.15
N PRO A 21 -14.57 -8.24 33.54
CA PRO A 21 -13.89 -7.35 32.58
C PRO A 21 -13.17 -8.18 31.54
N ILE A 22 -13.41 -7.85 30.27
CA ILE A 22 -12.69 -8.41 29.13
C ILE A 22 -11.20 -8.10 29.32
N LYS A 23 -10.41 -9.12 29.64
CA LYS A 23 -8.95 -9.01 29.64
C LYS A 23 -8.51 -8.61 28.25
N ARG A 24 -8.09 -7.36 28.07
CA ARG A 24 -7.34 -6.89 26.92
C ARG A 24 -6.15 -7.85 26.78
N GLY A 25 -6.17 -8.70 25.76
CA GLY A 25 -5.06 -9.55 25.40
C GLY A 25 -3.83 -8.68 25.20
N ARG A 26 -2.83 -8.80 26.06
CA ARG A 26 -1.49 -8.30 25.82
C ARG A 26 -1.00 -9.02 24.57
N TRP A 27 -0.94 -8.29 23.47
CA TRP A 27 -0.17 -8.72 22.33
C TRP A 27 1.29 -8.82 22.79
N HIS A 28 1.76 -10.03 23.08
CA HIS A 28 3.19 -10.26 23.19
C HIS A 28 3.74 -10.12 21.77
N PRO A 29 4.70 -9.23 21.51
CA PRO A 29 5.41 -9.24 20.26
C PRO A 29 6.06 -10.62 20.17
N ILE A 30 5.74 -11.37 19.12
CA ILE A 30 6.43 -12.60 18.77
C ILE A 30 7.90 -12.21 18.65
N THR A 31 8.71 -12.55 19.65
CA THR A 31 10.16 -12.41 19.57
C THR A 31 10.61 -13.35 18.47
N ALA A 32 10.69 -12.81 17.24
CA ALA A 32 11.30 -13.50 16.13
C ALA A 32 12.72 -13.87 16.54
N ILE A 33 13.01 -15.18 16.58
CA ILE A 33 14.36 -15.72 16.78
C ILE A 33 15.20 -15.11 15.66
N GLN A 34 15.95 -14.06 15.99
CA GLN A 34 16.86 -13.39 15.07
C GLN A 34 17.98 -14.39 14.73
N ARG A 35 17.91 -15.00 13.56
CA ARG A 35 19.04 -15.76 13.01
C ARG A 35 20.22 -14.79 12.85
N PRO A 36 21.45 -15.16 13.24
CA PRO A 36 22.61 -14.24 13.26
C PRO A 36 23.03 -13.63 11.92
N GLY A 37 22.28 -13.86 10.85
CA GLY A 37 22.46 -13.18 9.55
C GLY A 37 21.38 -12.17 9.21
N GLN A 38 20.32 -12.01 10.03
CA GLN A 38 19.18 -11.12 9.71
C GLN A 38 19.31 -9.70 10.30
N ALA A 39 20.33 -9.44 11.11
CA ALA A 39 20.57 -8.12 11.71
C ALA A 39 21.18 -7.09 10.74
N MET A 40 21.63 -7.51 9.53
CA MET A 40 22.22 -6.59 8.56
C MET A 40 21.15 -5.89 7.74
N PRO A 41 21.21 -4.55 7.60
CA PRO A 41 20.34 -3.81 6.70
C PRO A 41 20.36 -4.40 5.29
N LEU A 42 19.20 -4.47 4.63
CA LEU A 42 19.06 -5.04 3.28
C LEU A 42 20.06 -4.47 2.27
N ARG A 43 20.34 -3.16 2.39
CA ARG A 43 21.35 -2.45 1.59
C ARG A 43 22.75 -3.07 1.70
N THR A 44 23.21 -3.34 2.93
CA THR A 44 24.53 -3.93 3.19
C THR A 44 24.60 -5.36 2.66
N ARG A 45 23.54 -6.13 2.84
CA ARG A 45 23.45 -7.50 2.32
C ARG A 45 23.51 -7.51 0.79
N LEU A 46 22.80 -6.62 0.12
CA LEU A 46 22.79 -6.55 -1.34
C LEU A 46 24.16 -6.14 -1.88
N THR A 47 24.80 -5.10 -1.28
CA THR A 47 26.16 -4.68 -1.66
C THR A 47 27.16 -5.81 -1.47
N LEU A 48 27.13 -6.53 -0.35
CA LEU A 48 28.02 -7.66 -0.11
C LEU A 48 27.80 -8.81 -1.09
N MET A 49 26.54 -9.12 -1.43
CA MET A 49 26.23 -10.17 -2.39
C MET A 49 26.72 -9.82 -3.79
N THR A 50 26.49 -8.60 -4.26
CA THR A 50 26.93 -8.18 -5.61
C THR A 50 28.42 -8.09 -5.71
N THR A 51 29.11 -7.51 -4.71
CA THR A 51 30.58 -7.44 -4.67
C THR A 51 31.19 -8.83 -4.51
N GLY A 52 30.61 -9.69 -3.67
CA GLY A 52 31.10 -11.07 -3.50
C GLY A 52 30.95 -11.90 -4.77
N LEU A 53 29.84 -11.78 -5.49
CA LEU A 53 29.64 -12.46 -6.77
C LEU A 53 30.66 -11.99 -7.83
N LEU A 54 30.91 -10.67 -7.89
CA LEU A 54 31.92 -10.08 -8.77
C LEU A 54 33.32 -10.63 -8.44
N ALA A 55 33.68 -10.66 -7.15
CA ALA A 55 34.98 -11.16 -6.70
C ALA A 55 35.17 -12.65 -7.05
N ILE A 56 34.17 -13.51 -6.80
CA ILE A 56 34.22 -14.92 -7.14
C ILE A 56 34.39 -15.10 -8.66
N GLY A 57 33.61 -14.35 -9.46
CA GLY A 57 33.71 -14.42 -10.92
C GLY A 57 35.10 -14.05 -11.43
N LEU A 58 35.68 -12.95 -10.92
CA LEU A 58 37.04 -12.52 -11.29
C LEU A 58 38.10 -13.54 -10.88
N ILE A 59 38.05 -14.05 -9.65
CA ILE A 59 39.01 -15.09 -9.18
C ILE A 59 38.96 -16.32 -10.08
N VAL A 60 37.78 -16.79 -10.47
CA VAL A 60 37.64 -17.95 -11.36
C VAL A 60 38.24 -17.65 -12.73
N VAL A 61 37.91 -16.48 -13.31
CA VAL A 61 38.44 -16.08 -14.63
C VAL A 61 39.96 -15.95 -14.58
N SER A 62 40.51 -15.30 -13.58
CA SER A 62 41.96 -15.11 -13.40
C SER A 62 42.69 -16.43 -13.23
N PHE A 63 42.10 -17.37 -12.47
CA PHE A 63 42.65 -18.71 -12.34
C PHE A 63 42.67 -19.44 -13.68
N VAL A 64 41.58 -19.39 -14.44
CA VAL A 64 41.49 -20.05 -15.76
C VAL A 64 42.50 -19.44 -16.74
N VAL A 65 42.57 -18.10 -16.83
CA VAL A 65 43.51 -17.40 -17.73
C VAL A 65 44.95 -17.74 -17.39
N THR A 66 45.33 -17.68 -16.12
CA THR A 66 46.71 -17.98 -15.67
C THR A 66 47.05 -19.45 -15.92
N SER A 67 46.12 -20.37 -15.68
CA SER A 67 46.31 -21.79 -15.94
C SER A 67 46.47 -22.10 -17.43
N LEU A 68 45.64 -21.45 -18.29
CA LEU A 68 45.78 -21.58 -19.74
C LEU A 68 47.09 -21.01 -20.25
N LEU A 69 47.53 -19.85 -19.74
CA LEU A 69 48.81 -19.24 -20.10
C LEU A 69 49.96 -20.18 -19.76
N TYR A 70 49.96 -20.70 -18.51
CA TYR A 70 50.97 -21.68 -18.08
C TYR A 70 50.99 -22.90 -18.98
N SER A 71 49.85 -23.51 -19.24
CA SER A 71 49.72 -24.70 -20.10
C SER A 71 50.19 -24.42 -21.54
N HIS A 72 49.84 -23.24 -22.09
CA HIS A 72 50.27 -22.83 -23.43
C HIS A 72 51.79 -22.66 -23.52
N MET A 73 52.40 -21.94 -22.58
CA MET A 73 53.86 -21.73 -22.54
C MET A 73 54.63 -23.03 -22.34
N MET A 74 54.14 -23.92 -21.47
CA MET A 74 54.74 -25.28 -21.32
C MET A 74 54.63 -26.08 -22.60
N GLY A 75 53.50 -26.02 -23.32
CA GLY A 75 53.32 -26.67 -24.62
C GLY A 75 54.26 -26.12 -25.68
N GLN A 76 54.59 -24.82 -25.66
CA GLN A 76 55.59 -24.22 -26.56
C GLN A 76 57.00 -24.78 -26.28
N ILE A 77 57.42 -24.82 -25.02
CA ILE A 77 58.72 -25.43 -24.63
C ILE A 77 58.79 -26.90 -25.03
N ASP A 78 57.72 -27.67 -24.77
CA ASP A 78 57.68 -29.10 -25.17
C ASP A 78 57.76 -29.27 -26.70
N SER A 79 57.04 -28.42 -27.47
CA SER A 79 57.11 -28.43 -28.93
C SER A 79 58.51 -28.04 -29.44
N GLN A 80 59.12 -26.99 -28.82
CA GLN A 80 60.50 -26.59 -29.16
C GLN A 80 61.48 -27.71 -28.89
N LEU A 81 61.43 -28.34 -27.71
CA LEU A 81 62.30 -29.48 -27.39
C LEU A 81 62.11 -30.62 -28.38
N ARG A 82 60.89 -31.00 -28.75
CA ARG A 82 60.63 -32.04 -29.74
C ARG A 82 61.19 -31.74 -31.13
N THR A 83 60.97 -30.48 -31.60
CA THR A 83 61.36 -30.09 -32.97
C THR A 83 62.85 -29.92 -33.13
N THR A 84 63.53 -29.35 -32.10
CA THR A 84 64.94 -29.00 -32.19
C THR A 84 65.86 -30.09 -31.60
N SER A 85 65.33 -31.08 -30.88
CA SER A 85 66.06 -32.02 -30.06
C SER A 85 67.09 -32.80 -30.85
N VAL A 86 66.79 -33.28 -32.05
CA VAL A 86 67.76 -34.11 -32.86
C VAL A 86 68.89 -33.19 -33.35
N ALA A 87 68.59 -32.01 -33.86
CA ALA A 87 69.62 -31.09 -34.37
C ALA A 87 70.53 -30.60 -33.24
N ILE A 88 69.92 -30.14 -32.14
CA ILE A 88 70.66 -29.62 -30.97
C ILE A 88 71.37 -30.70 -30.25
N GLY A 89 70.75 -31.89 -30.15
CA GLY A 89 71.43 -33.10 -29.55
C GLY A 89 72.71 -33.51 -30.27
N SER A 90 72.67 -33.52 -31.63
CA SER A 90 73.86 -33.83 -32.42
C SER A 90 75.00 -32.81 -32.27
N GLN A 91 74.61 -31.50 -32.26
CA GLN A 91 75.56 -30.39 -32.02
C GLN A 91 76.12 -30.44 -30.58
N GLY A 92 75.29 -30.73 -29.59
CA GLY A 92 75.69 -30.85 -28.20
C GLY A 92 76.65 -32.03 -27.95
N LEU A 93 76.40 -33.16 -28.59
CA LEU A 93 77.29 -34.29 -28.54
C LEU A 93 78.68 -33.97 -29.19
N ALA A 94 78.71 -33.20 -30.28
CA ALA A 94 79.95 -32.75 -30.88
C ALA A 94 80.69 -31.80 -29.92
N GLN A 95 80.00 -30.88 -29.27
CA GLN A 95 80.56 -29.91 -28.31
C GLN A 95 81.17 -30.66 -27.09
N ILE A 96 80.49 -31.68 -26.59
CA ILE A 96 81.05 -32.54 -25.50
C ILE A 96 82.30 -33.24 -25.93
N ARG A 97 82.30 -33.79 -27.16
CA ARG A 97 83.47 -34.57 -27.71
C ARG A 97 84.68 -33.69 -27.91
N GLU A 98 84.53 -32.47 -28.32
CA GLU A 98 85.61 -31.53 -28.60
C GLU A 98 86.04 -30.71 -27.36
N GLY A 99 85.55 -31.06 -26.16
CA GLY A 99 85.92 -30.44 -24.90
C GLY A 99 85.54 -28.96 -24.78
N GLY A 100 84.49 -28.56 -25.50
CA GLY A 100 83.99 -27.18 -25.44
C GLY A 100 84.71 -26.17 -26.36
N THR A 101 85.60 -26.66 -27.21
CA THR A 101 86.41 -25.82 -28.14
C THR A 101 85.86 -25.74 -29.55
N SER A 102 84.67 -26.32 -29.77
CA SER A 102 84.04 -26.33 -31.11
C SER A 102 83.71 -24.93 -31.60
N SER A 103 84.02 -24.64 -32.86
CA SER A 103 83.74 -23.42 -33.56
C SER A 103 82.25 -23.26 -33.97
N THR A 104 81.45 -24.28 -33.74
CA THR A 104 80.03 -24.30 -34.01
C THR A 104 79.31 -23.54 -32.91
N THR A 105 78.47 -22.48 -33.29
CA THR A 105 77.64 -21.71 -32.38
C THR A 105 76.54 -22.60 -31.84
N PHE A 106 76.75 -23.19 -30.64
CA PHE A 106 75.70 -23.88 -29.93
C PHE A 106 74.79 -22.91 -29.22
N PRO A 107 73.42 -23.08 -29.27
CA PRO A 107 72.52 -22.17 -28.56
C PRO A 107 72.81 -22.18 -27.06
N SER A 108 73.06 -21.00 -26.48
CA SER A 108 73.57 -20.85 -25.10
C SER A 108 72.54 -21.28 -24.03
N ASN A 109 71.27 -21.30 -24.33
CA ASN A 109 70.20 -21.63 -23.38
C ASN A 109 69.92 -23.12 -23.18
N TYR A 110 70.59 -24.00 -23.91
CA TYR A 110 70.42 -25.42 -23.75
C TYR A 110 71.46 -26.02 -22.80
N TYR A 111 70.98 -26.99 -21.99
CA TYR A 111 71.85 -27.95 -21.31
C TYR A 111 71.84 -29.30 -22.03
N VAL A 112 73.01 -29.93 -22.21
CA VAL A 112 73.15 -31.24 -22.82
C VAL A 112 73.91 -32.15 -21.89
N LYS A 113 73.40 -33.35 -21.65
CA LYS A 113 74.13 -34.42 -20.92
C LYS A 113 74.06 -35.72 -21.71
N ALA A 114 75.18 -36.32 -21.95
CA ALA A 114 75.32 -37.63 -22.63
C ALA A 114 75.74 -38.66 -21.63
N GLU A 115 75.03 -39.76 -21.59
CA GLU A 115 75.41 -40.98 -20.85
C GLU A 115 75.46 -42.17 -21.81
N TYR A 116 76.66 -42.68 -22.02
CA TYR A 116 76.95 -43.85 -22.86
C TYR A 116 76.95 -45.15 -22.04
N LEU A 117 76.73 -46.26 -22.69
CA LEU A 117 76.95 -47.60 -22.08
C LEU A 117 78.40 -47.81 -21.60
N ASP A 118 79.37 -47.18 -22.29
CA ASP A 118 80.72 -46.98 -21.84
C ASP A 118 80.88 -45.68 -21.04
N PRO A 119 80.99 -45.70 -19.72
CA PRO A 119 81.04 -44.50 -18.86
C PRO A 119 82.22 -43.57 -19.16
N SER A 120 83.27 -44.02 -19.82
CA SER A 120 84.43 -43.18 -20.17
C SER A 120 84.12 -42.12 -21.19
N ARG A 121 82.95 -42.22 -21.89
CA ARG A 121 82.49 -41.30 -22.93
C ARG A 121 81.40 -40.37 -22.41
N ASN A 122 81.05 -40.45 -21.15
CA ASN A 122 80.02 -39.56 -20.55
C ASN A 122 80.53 -38.16 -20.48
N GLY A 123 79.55 -37.17 -20.68
CA GLY A 123 79.88 -35.75 -20.61
C GLY A 123 78.67 -34.90 -20.49
N GLU A 124 78.89 -33.67 -20.11
CA GLU A 124 77.84 -32.67 -20.08
C GLU A 124 78.38 -31.35 -20.62
N TRP A 125 77.47 -30.52 -21.15
CA TRP A 125 77.82 -29.19 -21.60
C TRP A 125 76.67 -28.23 -21.26
N ILE A 126 77.04 -27.07 -20.78
CA ILE A 126 76.16 -25.86 -20.51
C ILE A 126 76.99 -24.64 -20.72
N SER A 127 76.35 -23.58 -21.27
CA SER A 127 77.02 -22.28 -21.34
C SER A 127 77.31 -21.74 -19.94
N PRO A 128 78.50 -21.16 -19.69
CA PRO A 128 78.82 -20.52 -18.40
C PRO A 128 77.81 -19.52 -17.94
N ASP A 129 77.26 -18.68 -18.86
CA ASP A 129 76.27 -17.65 -18.56
C ASP A 129 74.95 -18.28 -18.14
N THR A 130 74.53 -19.35 -18.82
CA THR A 130 73.31 -20.08 -18.51
C THR A 130 73.43 -20.82 -17.16
N ALA A 131 74.59 -21.43 -16.92
CA ALA A 131 74.84 -22.06 -15.63
C ALA A 131 74.91 -21.08 -14.47
N ALA A 132 75.46 -19.86 -14.69
CA ALA A 132 75.50 -18.80 -13.69
C ALA A 132 74.08 -18.26 -13.38
N THR A 133 73.22 -18.17 -14.40
CA THR A 133 71.90 -17.58 -14.26
C THR A 133 70.87 -18.57 -13.73
N TYR A 134 70.84 -19.79 -14.25
CA TYR A 134 69.75 -20.77 -13.98
C TYR A 134 70.20 -22.00 -13.21
N GLY A 135 71.51 -22.12 -12.90
CA GLY A 135 72.09 -23.31 -12.33
C GLY A 135 72.14 -24.46 -13.29
N ARG A 136 72.41 -25.66 -12.79
CA ARG A 136 72.50 -26.93 -13.57
C ARG A 136 71.28 -27.82 -13.21
N PRO A 137 70.69 -28.56 -14.20
CA PRO A 137 69.63 -29.48 -13.89
C PRO A 137 70.15 -30.67 -13.08
N GLN A 138 69.48 -31.00 -12.00
CA GLN A 138 69.80 -32.12 -11.13
C GLN A 138 69.32 -33.45 -11.77
N ILE A 139 70.13 -34.01 -12.64
CA ILE A 139 69.82 -35.27 -13.34
C ILE A 139 70.59 -36.40 -12.66
N LYS A 140 69.90 -37.30 -11.90
CA LYS A 140 70.50 -38.42 -11.17
C LYS A 140 70.98 -39.57 -12.07
N GLY A 141 70.67 -39.47 -13.37
CA GLY A 141 71.02 -40.48 -14.40
C GLY A 141 69.96 -40.47 -15.49
N LEU A 142 70.33 -40.78 -16.71
CA LEU A 142 69.43 -40.87 -17.83
C LEU A 142 68.74 -42.21 -17.84
N ASP A 143 67.43 -42.23 -17.88
CA ASP A 143 66.68 -43.52 -17.96
C ASP A 143 66.68 -44.04 -19.40
N TYR A 144 67.82 -44.69 -19.72
CA TYR A 144 68.03 -45.32 -21.02
C TYR A 144 66.94 -46.36 -21.34
N ARG A 145 66.50 -47.16 -20.36
CA ARG A 145 65.46 -48.17 -20.56
C ARG A 145 64.13 -47.55 -20.93
N ARG A 146 63.78 -46.42 -20.30
CA ARG A 146 62.57 -45.70 -20.60
C ARG A 146 62.64 -45.03 -21.97
N ALA A 147 63.77 -44.46 -22.31
CA ALA A 147 63.98 -43.92 -23.66
C ALA A 147 63.86 -44.99 -24.73
N LEU A 148 64.42 -46.17 -24.51
CA LEU A 148 64.35 -47.31 -25.41
C LEU A 148 62.89 -47.79 -25.63
N ALA A 149 62.13 -47.87 -24.59
CA ALA A 149 60.69 -48.25 -24.68
C ALA A 149 59.86 -47.31 -25.56
N HIS A 150 60.32 -46.09 -25.79
CA HIS A 150 59.62 -45.05 -26.61
C HIS A 150 60.29 -44.85 -27.99
N ALA A 151 61.38 -45.56 -28.28
CA ALA A 151 62.12 -45.39 -29.51
C ALA A 151 61.32 -45.71 -30.78
N ASP A 152 60.49 -46.75 -30.75
CA ASP A 152 59.67 -47.18 -31.89
C ASP A 152 58.58 -46.17 -32.27
N LYS A 153 58.08 -45.37 -31.29
CA LYS A 153 57.06 -44.42 -31.48
C LYS A 153 57.57 -42.98 -31.75
N ASN A 154 58.89 -42.78 -31.65
CA ASN A 154 59.55 -41.47 -31.72
C ASN A 154 58.93 -40.43 -30.78
N ASP A 155 58.33 -40.88 -29.68
CA ASP A 155 57.64 -40.06 -28.69
C ASP A 155 58.39 -40.12 -27.34
N PHE A 156 59.48 -39.38 -27.31
CA PHE A 156 60.33 -39.32 -26.13
C PHE A 156 59.71 -38.55 -24.98
N PRO A 157 59.78 -39.09 -23.75
CA PRO A 157 59.13 -38.42 -22.60
C PRO A 157 59.88 -37.16 -22.24
N ILE A 158 59.08 -36.06 -22.05
CA ILE A 158 59.56 -34.79 -21.54
C ILE A 158 59.24 -34.71 -20.05
N THR A 159 60.23 -34.34 -19.25
CA THR A 159 60.14 -34.29 -17.79
C THR A 159 60.65 -32.96 -17.25
N THR A 160 60.12 -32.52 -16.12
CA THR A 160 60.64 -31.34 -15.40
C THR A 160 61.58 -31.81 -14.31
N VAL A 161 62.76 -31.20 -14.24
CA VAL A 161 63.81 -31.51 -13.24
C VAL A 161 64.16 -30.21 -12.51
N ASN A 162 64.54 -30.29 -11.25
CA ASN A 162 64.96 -29.13 -10.47
C ASN A 162 66.38 -28.71 -10.84
N SER A 163 66.72 -27.47 -10.66
CA SER A 163 68.10 -26.96 -10.73
C SER A 163 68.83 -27.19 -9.40
N ASP A 164 70.15 -27.13 -9.44
CA ASP A 164 71.00 -27.00 -8.26
C ASP A 164 70.86 -25.63 -7.56
N GLN A 165 70.38 -24.62 -8.30
CA GLN A 165 69.97 -23.32 -7.73
C GLN A 165 68.50 -23.38 -7.32
N PRO A 166 68.17 -22.98 -6.08
CA PRO A 166 66.79 -22.97 -5.61
C PRO A 166 65.90 -22.04 -6.45
N GLY A 167 64.68 -22.47 -6.75
CA GLY A 167 63.68 -21.69 -7.49
C GLY A 167 63.72 -21.85 -9.02
N HIS A 168 64.76 -22.53 -9.56
CA HIS A 168 64.87 -22.76 -10.98
C HIS A 168 64.51 -24.23 -11.32
N GLN A 169 63.87 -24.38 -12.44
CA GLN A 169 63.50 -25.71 -13.00
C GLN A 169 63.86 -25.78 -14.47
N TRP A 170 64.07 -27.00 -14.92
CA TRP A 170 64.45 -27.31 -16.30
C TRP A 170 63.44 -28.27 -16.90
N ARG A 171 63.12 -28.06 -18.16
CA ARG A 171 62.30 -28.97 -18.97
C ARG A 171 63.22 -29.80 -19.83
N MET A 172 63.15 -31.10 -19.74
CA MET A 172 64.14 -32.01 -20.31
C MET A 172 63.47 -33.08 -21.17
N ILE A 173 64.04 -33.32 -22.33
CA ILE A 173 63.75 -34.47 -23.19
C ILE A 173 64.97 -35.40 -23.23
N THR A 174 64.76 -36.73 -23.21
CA THR A 174 65.82 -37.72 -23.29
C THR A 174 65.67 -38.47 -24.59
N LEU A 175 66.75 -38.47 -25.42
CA LEU A 175 66.87 -39.17 -26.71
C LEU A 175 67.88 -40.28 -26.64
N LEU A 176 67.82 -41.24 -27.59
CA LEU A 176 68.80 -42.28 -27.73
C LEU A 176 69.95 -41.88 -28.65
N ILE A 177 71.14 -42.22 -28.31
CA ILE A 177 72.35 -42.11 -29.15
C ILE A 177 72.51 -43.38 -29.95
N ARG A 178 72.53 -43.26 -31.29
CA ARG A 178 72.68 -44.36 -32.22
C ARG A 178 74.07 -44.29 -32.87
N ASP A 179 74.78 -45.40 -32.90
CA ASP A 179 75.99 -45.45 -33.64
C ASP A 179 75.69 -45.50 -35.16
N GLN A 180 76.42 -44.66 -35.93
CA GLN A 180 76.19 -44.55 -37.39
C GLN A 180 76.69 -45.79 -38.16
N ASN A 181 77.66 -46.50 -37.60
CA ASN A 181 78.26 -47.65 -38.29
C ASN A 181 77.53 -48.94 -38.01
N THR A 182 77.17 -49.20 -36.75
CA THR A 182 76.52 -50.45 -36.32
C THR A 182 74.99 -50.34 -36.30
N GLY A 183 74.45 -49.16 -36.25
CA GLY A 183 73.00 -48.93 -36.11
C GLY A 183 72.43 -49.20 -34.72
N GLU A 184 73.30 -49.61 -33.78
CA GLU A 184 72.92 -49.97 -32.41
C GLU A 184 72.83 -48.73 -31.52
N TYR A 185 71.98 -48.78 -30.48
CA TYR A 185 71.88 -47.73 -29.48
C TYR A 185 72.99 -47.85 -28.47
N THR A 186 73.84 -46.83 -28.39
CA THR A 186 75.07 -46.84 -27.55
C THR A 186 74.96 -45.97 -26.29
N GLY A 187 73.85 -45.21 -26.12
CA GLY A 187 73.64 -44.33 -24.96
C GLY A 187 72.37 -43.51 -25.05
N ALA A 188 72.27 -42.62 -24.16
CA ALA A 188 71.15 -41.59 -24.14
C ALA A 188 71.74 -40.21 -24.00
N VAL A 189 71.04 -39.18 -24.60
CA VAL A 189 71.35 -37.78 -24.45
C VAL A 189 70.14 -37.05 -23.93
N ALA A 190 70.30 -36.27 -22.89
CA ALA A 190 69.29 -35.35 -22.38
C ALA A 190 69.57 -33.94 -22.88
N LEU A 191 68.52 -33.30 -23.35
CA LEU A 191 68.45 -31.86 -23.67
C LEU A 191 67.50 -31.18 -22.74
N ALA A 192 67.92 -30.07 -22.11
CA ALA A 192 67.05 -29.32 -21.20
C ALA A 192 67.09 -27.85 -21.52
N LEU A 193 65.93 -27.22 -21.33
CA LEU A 193 65.74 -25.78 -21.39
C LEU A 193 65.29 -25.25 -20.01
N PRO A 194 65.78 -24.09 -19.59
CA PRO A 194 65.34 -23.50 -18.33
C PRO A 194 63.89 -23.04 -18.44
N LEU A 195 63.13 -23.24 -17.36
CA LEU A 195 61.74 -22.78 -17.24
C LEU A 195 61.60 -21.39 -16.59
N SER A 196 62.70 -20.79 -16.21
CA SER A 196 62.71 -19.54 -15.44
C SER A 196 61.99 -18.40 -16.16
N ASP A 197 62.20 -18.24 -17.46
CA ASP A 197 61.56 -17.20 -18.26
C ASP A 197 60.04 -17.41 -18.33
N VAL A 198 59.60 -18.67 -18.39
CA VAL A 198 58.17 -19.02 -18.35
C VAL A 198 57.58 -18.70 -16.97
N MET A 199 58.30 -19.13 -15.92
CA MET A 199 57.84 -18.89 -14.55
C MET A 199 57.80 -17.40 -14.22
N GLU A 200 58.80 -16.63 -14.63
CA GLU A 200 58.81 -15.17 -14.43
C GLU A 200 57.66 -14.48 -15.17
N THR A 201 57.39 -14.89 -16.43
CA THR A 201 56.29 -14.35 -17.20
C THR A 201 54.95 -14.68 -16.57
N VAL A 202 54.76 -15.91 -16.09
CA VAL A 202 53.53 -16.35 -15.42
C VAL A 202 53.36 -15.58 -14.10
N GLU A 203 54.40 -15.43 -13.29
CA GLU A 203 54.35 -14.72 -12.01
C GLU A 203 54.07 -13.21 -12.20
N ARG A 204 54.71 -12.56 -13.17
CA ARG A 204 54.43 -11.16 -13.53
C ARG A 204 52.97 -11.00 -13.98
N THR A 205 52.49 -11.90 -14.86
CA THR A 205 51.10 -11.85 -15.32
C THR A 205 50.14 -12.06 -14.17
N ARG A 206 50.42 -13.01 -13.27
CA ARG A 206 49.61 -13.26 -12.07
C ARG A 206 49.50 -12.04 -11.17
N LEU A 207 50.61 -11.33 -10.95
CA LEU A 207 50.63 -10.11 -10.17
C LEU A 207 49.78 -9.02 -10.81
N VAL A 208 49.96 -8.79 -12.13
CA VAL A 208 49.17 -7.75 -12.86
C VAL A 208 47.68 -8.07 -12.82
N VAL A 209 47.30 -9.35 -13.07
CA VAL A 209 45.91 -9.79 -13.00
C VAL A 209 45.35 -9.60 -11.59
N ALA A 210 46.10 -10.00 -10.54
CA ALA A 210 45.65 -9.81 -9.15
C ALA A 210 45.44 -8.34 -8.79
N LEU A 211 46.33 -7.43 -9.23
CA LEU A 211 46.15 -6.00 -9.03
C LEU A 211 44.94 -5.44 -9.78
N ALA A 212 44.71 -5.93 -11.01
CA ALA A 212 43.54 -5.57 -11.78
C ALA A 212 42.25 -6.06 -11.10
N ASP A 213 42.22 -7.31 -10.60
CA ASP A 213 41.10 -7.86 -9.86
C ASP A 213 40.75 -7.03 -8.62
N VAL A 214 41.74 -6.69 -7.80
CA VAL A 214 41.55 -5.84 -6.61
C VAL A 214 41.01 -4.47 -7.00
N SER A 215 41.52 -3.88 -8.07
CA SER A 215 41.05 -2.56 -8.57
C SER A 215 39.60 -2.63 -9.04
N ILE A 216 39.23 -3.65 -9.83
CA ILE A 216 37.87 -3.84 -10.34
C ILE A 216 36.89 -4.11 -9.19
N ILE A 217 37.25 -4.96 -8.23
CA ILE A 217 36.43 -5.25 -7.05
C ILE A 217 36.21 -3.97 -6.22
N SER A 218 37.25 -3.17 -6.02
CA SER A 218 37.17 -1.93 -5.24
C SER A 218 36.26 -0.90 -5.90
N VAL A 219 36.44 -0.66 -7.20
CA VAL A 219 35.57 0.24 -7.98
C VAL A 219 34.13 -0.29 -8.02
N GLY A 220 33.98 -1.59 -8.23
CA GLY A 220 32.68 -2.26 -8.23
C GLY A 220 31.93 -2.13 -6.89
N ALA A 221 32.66 -2.30 -5.78
CA ALA A 221 32.12 -2.14 -4.43
C ALA A 221 31.62 -0.70 -4.15
N VAL A 222 32.41 0.30 -4.55
CA VAL A 222 32.03 1.73 -4.42
C VAL A 222 30.80 2.02 -5.28
N PHE A 223 30.79 1.57 -6.52
CA PHE A 223 29.68 1.77 -7.44
C PHE A 223 28.40 1.05 -6.98
N ALA A 224 28.51 -0.21 -6.53
CA ALA A 224 27.38 -0.95 -5.96
C ALA A 224 26.80 -0.24 -4.73
N THR A 225 27.67 0.25 -3.83
CA THR A 225 27.26 1.02 -2.65
C THR A 225 26.51 2.28 -3.05
N TYR A 226 27.01 3.03 -4.02
CA TYR A 226 26.36 4.24 -4.53
C TYR A 226 24.99 3.94 -5.12
N LEU A 227 24.86 2.94 -6.00
CA LEU A 227 23.60 2.57 -6.62
C LEU A 227 22.54 2.11 -5.58
N VAL A 228 22.97 1.27 -4.64
CA VAL A 228 22.10 0.79 -3.57
C VAL A 228 21.63 1.96 -2.69
N HIS A 229 22.52 2.87 -2.29
CA HIS A 229 22.15 4.05 -1.51
C HIS A 229 21.19 4.98 -2.23
N ARG A 230 21.38 5.18 -3.53
CA ARG A 230 20.51 5.99 -4.37
C ARG A 230 19.12 5.36 -4.51
N SER A 231 19.05 4.06 -4.79
CA SER A 231 17.80 3.31 -4.95
C SER A 231 16.96 3.25 -3.67
N PHE A 232 17.60 3.14 -2.51
CA PHE A 232 16.90 3.08 -1.22
C PHE A 232 16.56 4.45 -0.61
N ARG A 233 16.90 5.57 -1.28
CA ARG A 233 16.59 6.92 -0.78
C ARG A 233 15.08 7.17 -0.75
N SER A 234 14.37 6.81 -1.82
CA SER A 234 12.93 6.97 -1.94
C SER A 234 12.14 6.11 -0.95
N LEU A 235 12.61 4.90 -0.64
CA LEU A 235 12.01 4.05 0.40
C LEU A 235 12.13 4.66 1.80
N ARG A 236 13.26 5.29 2.14
CA ARG A 236 13.42 6.00 3.43
C ARG A 236 12.50 7.23 3.55
N GLN A 237 12.20 7.90 2.45
CA GLN A 237 11.20 8.97 2.45
C GLN A 237 9.81 8.45 2.82
N ILE A 238 9.44 7.29 2.27
CA ILE A 238 8.17 6.61 2.59
C ILE A 238 8.13 6.27 4.09
N GLU A 239 9.20 5.68 4.63
CA GLU A 239 9.32 5.34 6.06
C GLU A 239 9.17 6.58 6.94
N GLY A 240 9.83 7.69 6.60
CA GLY A 240 9.74 8.95 7.34
C GLY A 240 8.33 9.54 7.35
N VAL A 241 7.62 9.49 6.21
CA VAL A 241 6.22 9.95 6.13
C VAL A 241 5.30 9.01 6.92
N ALA A 242 5.49 7.70 6.83
CA ALA A 242 4.73 6.73 7.61
C ALA A 242 4.90 6.93 9.13
N ALA A 243 6.11 7.26 9.59
CA ALA A 243 6.36 7.61 10.98
C ALA A 243 5.63 8.89 11.41
N ARG A 244 5.59 9.94 10.58
CA ARG A 244 4.83 11.17 10.86
C ARG A 244 3.34 10.90 10.99
N ILE A 245 2.78 10.08 10.09
CA ILE A 245 1.38 9.67 10.13
C ILE A 245 1.06 8.89 11.41
N ALA A 246 1.93 7.98 11.82
CA ALA A 246 1.79 7.23 13.06
C ALA A 246 1.79 8.13 14.31
N HIS A 247 2.42 9.32 14.23
CA HIS A 247 2.39 10.35 15.27
C HIS A 247 1.21 11.34 15.12
N GLY A 248 0.27 11.09 14.21
CA GLY A 248 -0.96 11.86 14.06
C GLY A 248 -0.95 12.95 12.98
N ASP A 249 0.14 13.13 12.25
CA ASP A 249 0.20 14.08 11.13
C ASP A 249 -0.38 13.45 9.85
N LEU A 250 -1.71 13.48 9.74
CA LEU A 250 -2.42 12.93 8.59
C LEU A 250 -2.26 13.77 7.31
N SER A 251 -1.74 15.01 7.43
CA SER A 251 -1.47 15.89 6.29
C SER A 251 -0.15 15.57 5.56
N ALA A 252 0.71 14.75 6.17
CA ALA A 252 1.98 14.35 5.61
C ALA A 252 1.79 13.63 4.26
N ARG A 253 2.59 14.02 3.26
CA ARG A 253 2.56 13.40 1.92
C ARG A 253 3.95 12.98 1.49
N ILE A 254 4.02 11.92 0.71
CA ILE A 254 5.26 11.47 0.09
C ILE A 254 5.52 12.32 -1.13
N LEU A 255 6.72 12.92 -1.20
CA LEU A 255 7.17 13.62 -2.40
C LEU A 255 7.42 12.59 -3.51
N VAL A 256 6.61 12.63 -4.56
CA VAL A 256 6.73 11.73 -5.70
C VAL A 256 7.91 12.18 -6.56
N THR A 257 9.06 11.53 -6.39
CA THR A 257 10.30 11.82 -7.14
C THR A 257 10.54 10.83 -8.26
N GLU A 258 9.89 9.68 -8.22
CA GLU A 258 10.11 8.59 -9.17
C GLU A 258 9.08 8.59 -10.31
N PRO A 259 9.47 8.20 -11.54
CA PRO A 259 8.57 8.08 -12.68
C PRO A 259 7.41 7.11 -12.41
N ARG A 260 6.31 7.29 -13.15
CA ARG A 260 5.12 6.41 -13.05
C ARG A 260 5.39 4.96 -13.42
N THR A 261 6.41 4.74 -14.22
CA THR A 261 6.79 3.42 -14.74
C THR A 261 7.58 2.57 -13.76
N THR A 262 8.03 3.14 -12.63
CA THR A 262 8.77 2.41 -11.60
C THR A 262 7.84 1.91 -10.49
N GLU A 263 8.20 0.76 -9.89
CA GLU A 263 7.45 0.16 -8.77
C GLU A 263 7.39 1.11 -7.58
N VAL A 264 8.49 1.82 -7.30
CA VAL A 264 8.57 2.78 -6.20
C VAL A 264 7.70 4.00 -6.48
N GLY A 265 7.71 4.53 -7.71
CA GLY A 265 6.86 5.65 -8.11
C GLY A 265 5.36 5.27 -8.09
N SER A 266 5.02 4.04 -8.44
CA SER A 266 3.66 3.51 -8.31
C SER A 266 3.23 3.41 -6.83
N LEU A 267 4.12 2.87 -5.98
CA LEU A 267 3.89 2.77 -4.54
C LEU A 267 3.70 4.14 -3.87
N GLN A 268 4.55 5.13 -4.20
CA GLN A 268 4.43 6.50 -3.66
C GLN A 268 3.05 7.10 -3.94
N ARG A 269 2.53 6.94 -5.17
CA ARG A 269 1.21 7.44 -5.56
C ARG A 269 0.07 6.68 -4.88
N ALA A 270 0.16 5.35 -4.85
CA ALA A 270 -0.86 4.53 -4.19
C ALA A 270 -1.02 4.89 -2.71
N ILE A 271 0.11 5.09 -2.01
CA ILE A 271 0.10 5.54 -0.62
C ILE A 271 -0.51 6.94 -0.50
N ASN A 272 -0.13 7.92 -1.35
CA ASN A 272 -0.71 9.26 -1.31
C ASN A 272 -2.22 9.24 -1.57
N THR A 273 -2.71 8.41 -2.49
CA THR A 273 -4.15 8.23 -2.74
C THR A 273 -4.85 7.66 -1.50
N MET A 274 -4.29 6.63 -0.88
CA MET A 274 -4.80 6.06 0.37
C MET A 274 -4.84 7.10 1.50
N LEU A 275 -3.80 7.93 1.61
CA LEU A 275 -3.75 8.99 2.62
C LEU A 275 -4.81 10.07 2.40
N THR A 276 -5.04 10.48 1.15
CA THR A 276 -6.11 11.44 0.82
C THR A 276 -7.48 10.87 1.16
N GLN A 277 -7.73 9.60 0.86
CA GLN A 277 -8.98 8.93 1.20
C GLN A 277 -9.18 8.80 2.72
N ASN A 278 -8.12 8.47 3.44
CA ASN A 278 -8.17 8.35 4.90
C ASN A 278 -8.44 9.70 5.57
N GLU A 279 -7.77 10.78 5.11
CA GLU A 279 -7.98 12.14 5.61
C GLU A 279 -9.42 12.61 5.36
N SER A 280 -9.97 12.39 4.15
CA SER A 280 -11.35 12.75 3.82
C SER A 280 -12.36 11.94 4.67
N SER A 281 -12.12 10.66 4.88
CA SER A 281 -12.96 9.81 5.73
C SER A 281 -12.93 10.26 7.19
N PHE A 282 -11.76 10.62 7.70
CA PHE A 282 -11.61 11.13 9.07
C PHE A 282 -12.29 12.48 9.24
N ALA A 283 -12.13 13.39 8.27
CA ALA A 283 -12.81 14.68 8.28
C ALA A 283 -14.35 14.51 8.27
N ALA A 284 -14.87 13.61 7.43
CA ALA A 284 -16.29 13.27 7.41
C ALA A 284 -16.78 12.70 8.76
N GLN A 285 -15.97 11.84 9.40
CA GLN A 285 -16.29 11.29 10.72
C GLN A 285 -16.33 12.35 11.80
N VAL A 286 -15.39 13.31 11.81
CA VAL A 286 -15.39 14.44 12.77
C VAL A 286 -16.65 15.27 12.61
N VAL A 287 -17.02 15.63 11.38
CA VAL A 287 -18.25 16.40 11.08
C VAL A 287 -19.50 15.63 11.52
N ALA A 288 -19.55 14.33 11.27
CA ALA A 288 -20.67 13.49 11.71
C ALA A 288 -20.76 13.43 13.25
N GLN A 289 -19.63 13.30 13.93
CA GLN A 289 -19.55 13.29 15.40
C GLN A 289 -20.02 14.62 15.99
N GLU A 290 -19.60 15.75 15.43
CA GLU A 290 -20.06 17.07 15.88
C GLU A 290 -21.58 17.26 15.69
N ARG A 291 -22.12 16.81 14.54
CA ARG A 291 -23.56 16.83 14.28
C ARG A 291 -24.33 15.99 15.31
N MET A 292 -23.83 14.79 15.60
CA MET A 292 -24.43 13.88 16.58
C MET A 292 -24.38 14.48 17.99
N THR A 293 -23.26 15.07 18.39
CA THR A 293 -23.12 15.72 19.71
C THR A 293 -24.10 16.89 19.85
N ARG A 294 -24.24 17.71 18.83
CA ARG A 294 -25.21 18.82 18.79
C ARG A 294 -26.64 18.30 18.87
N PHE A 295 -26.97 17.27 18.09
CA PHE A 295 -28.30 16.63 18.11
C PHE A 295 -28.68 16.12 19.51
N VAL A 296 -27.76 15.40 20.18
CA VAL A 296 -28.02 14.90 21.55
C VAL A 296 -28.20 16.05 22.55
N SER A 297 -27.41 17.11 22.42
CA SER A 297 -27.52 18.29 23.29
C SER A 297 -28.86 18.97 23.11
N ASP A 298 -29.26 19.24 21.87
CA ASP A 298 -30.52 19.96 21.55
C ASP A 298 -31.75 19.13 21.98
N ALA A 299 -31.74 17.82 21.68
CA ALA A 299 -32.78 16.90 22.15
C ALA A 299 -32.92 16.88 23.67
N SER A 300 -31.76 16.86 24.39
CA SER A 300 -31.77 16.90 25.85
C SER A 300 -32.37 18.19 26.41
N HIS A 301 -32.08 19.31 25.78
CA HIS A 301 -32.67 20.58 26.19
C HIS A 301 -34.17 20.65 25.96
N GLU A 302 -34.65 20.21 24.79
CA GLU A 302 -36.07 20.23 24.43
C GLU A 302 -36.91 19.21 25.23
N LEU A 303 -36.32 18.10 25.70
CA LEU A 303 -36.98 17.14 26.59
C LEU A 303 -37.01 17.61 28.04
N ARG A 304 -35.99 18.35 28.50
CA ARG A 304 -35.90 18.80 29.91
C ARG A 304 -37.01 19.79 30.27
N THR A 305 -37.39 20.70 29.35
CA THR A 305 -38.38 21.74 29.61
C THR A 305 -39.77 21.19 29.92
N PRO A 306 -40.39 20.32 29.07
CA PRO A 306 -41.69 19.73 29.39
C PRO A 306 -41.64 18.82 30.60
N LEU A 307 -40.53 18.09 30.78
CA LEU A 307 -40.36 17.24 31.97
C LEU A 307 -40.34 18.04 33.26
N ALA A 308 -39.67 19.21 33.27
CA ALA A 308 -39.69 20.14 34.42
C ALA A 308 -41.09 20.69 34.71
N ALA A 309 -41.86 20.99 33.65
CA ALA A 309 -43.25 21.43 33.81
C ALA A 309 -44.15 20.35 34.39
N ILE A 310 -44.10 19.13 33.87
CA ILE A 310 -44.83 17.96 34.39
C ILE A 310 -44.48 17.73 35.88
N ARG A 311 -43.17 17.74 36.20
CA ARG A 311 -42.72 17.58 37.57
C ARG A 311 -43.21 18.69 38.46
N GLY A 312 -43.16 19.97 38.03
CA GLY A 312 -43.62 21.12 38.77
C GLY A 312 -45.11 21.06 39.09
N TYR A 313 -45.94 20.73 38.08
CA TYR A 313 -47.39 20.55 38.30
C TYR A 313 -47.68 19.36 39.23
N GLY A 314 -46.96 18.26 39.12
CA GLY A 314 -47.10 17.12 40.01
C GLY A 314 -46.70 17.42 41.46
N GLU A 315 -45.61 18.20 41.66
CA GLU A 315 -45.21 18.67 43.00
C GLU A 315 -46.23 19.63 43.61
N LEU A 316 -46.74 20.59 42.79
CA LEU A 316 -47.77 21.53 43.24
C LEU A 316 -49.05 20.82 43.66
N TYR A 317 -49.50 19.81 42.90
CA TYR A 317 -50.64 18.97 43.25
C TYR A 317 -50.40 18.20 44.59
N ARG A 318 -49.25 17.57 44.73
CA ARG A 318 -48.86 16.77 45.91
C ARG A 318 -48.79 17.62 47.19
N MET A 319 -48.34 18.86 47.10
CA MET A 319 -48.27 19.81 48.19
C MET A 319 -49.63 20.45 48.57
N GLY A 320 -50.72 20.07 47.92
CA GLY A 320 -52.05 20.69 48.16
C GLY A 320 -52.17 22.11 47.61
N GLY A 321 -51.24 22.60 46.77
CA GLY A 321 -51.23 23.93 46.21
C GLY A 321 -52.21 24.14 45.06
N VAL A 322 -52.93 23.07 44.62
CA VAL A 322 -53.94 23.13 43.57
C VAL A 322 -55.33 23.14 44.19
N PRO A 323 -56.14 24.19 44.03
CA PRO A 323 -57.53 24.20 44.46
C PRO A 323 -58.34 23.09 43.78
N ALA A 324 -59.31 22.50 44.48
CA ALA A 324 -60.09 21.34 43.98
C ALA A 324 -60.77 21.61 42.64
N ASN A 325 -61.23 22.85 42.39
CA ASN A 325 -61.84 23.27 41.13
C ASN A 325 -60.85 23.43 39.97
N LYS A 326 -59.52 23.42 40.22
CA LYS A 326 -58.46 23.55 39.19
C LYS A 326 -57.68 22.26 38.95
N THR A 327 -58.00 21.18 39.69
CA THR A 327 -57.32 19.89 39.54
C THR A 327 -57.41 19.36 38.10
N GLY A 328 -58.58 19.45 37.44
CA GLY A 328 -58.75 19.06 36.07
C GLY A 328 -57.88 19.84 35.09
N GLU A 329 -57.71 21.15 35.33
CA GLU A 329 -56.84 21.99 34.48
C GLU A 329 -55.37 21.58 34.60
N VAL A 330 -54.89 21.32 35.83
CA VAL A 330 -53.50 20.87 36.06
C VAL A 330 -53.25 19.49 35.46
N MET A 331 -54.19 18.55 35.59
CA MET A 331 -54.05 17.22 34.96
C MET A 331 -54.07 17.34 33.46
N GLY A 332 -54.93 18.17 32.88
CA GLY A 332 -54.95 18.44 31.42
C GLY A 332 -53.64 19.05 30.92
N ARG A 333 -52.98 19.91 31.71
CA ARG A 333 -51.65 20.45 31.39
C ARG A 333 -50.56 19.36 31.40
N ILE A 334 -50.57 18.45 32.41
CA ILE A 334 -49.65 17.33 32.46
C ILE A 334 -49.86 16.41 31.26
N GLU A 335 -51.10 16.09 30.89
CA GLU A 335 -51.45 15.28 29.73
C GLU A 335 -50.97 15.91 28.42
N THR A 336 -51.21 17.21 28.26
CA THR A 336 -50.76 17.97 27.10
C THR A 336 -49.25 17.95 26.93
N GLU A 337 -48.46 18.14 28.02
CA GLU A 337 -46.99 18.08 27.96
C GLU A 337 -46.47 16.66 27.75
N SER A 338 -47.15 15.62 28.30
CA SER A 338 -46.82 14.24 28.04
C SER A 338 -47.00 13.84 26.58
N ASN A 339 -48.15 14.24 25.98
CA ASN A 339 -48.44 14.03 24.56
C ASN A 339 -47.47 14.80 23.64
N ARG A 340 -47.03 16.00 24.08
CA ARG A 340 -46.00 16.78 23.39
C ARG A 340 -44.65 16.07 23.41
N MET A 341 -44.27 15.51 24.57
CA MET A 341 -43.01 14.71 24.68
C MET A 341 -43.06 13.48 23.80
N GLY A 342 -44.19 12.74 23.74
CA GLY A 342 -44.37 11.59 22.86
C GLY A 342 -44.09 11.95 21.42
N ARG A 343 -44.74 13.00 20.92
CA ARG A 343 -44.50 13.49 19.54
C ARG A 343 -43.05 13.91 19.29
N LEU A 344 -42.41 14.58 20.26
CA LEU A 344 -41.02 14.99 20.15
C LEU A 344 -40.09 13.77 20.02
N VAL A 345 -40.31 12.70 20.81
CA VAL A 345 -39.55 11.46 20.72
C VAL A 345 -39.75 10.79 19.38
N ASP A 346 -40.99 10.73 18.86
CA ASP A 346 -41.27 10.16 17.54
C ASP A 346 -40.56 10.94 16.42
N ASP A 347 -40.61 12.28 16.47
CA ASP A 347 -39.91 13.17 15.52
C ASP A 347 -38.38 12.93 15.56
N LEU A 348 -37.80 12.79 16.75
CA LEU A 348 -36.37 12.50 16.93
C LEU A 348 -35.98 11.12 16.38
N LEU A 349 -36.79 10.09 16.63
CA LEU A 349 -36.55 8.74 16.08
C LEU A 349 -36.65 8.75 14.55
N GLN A 350 -37.55 9.50 13.99
CA GLN A 350 -37.68 9.69 12.55
C GLN A 350 -36.43 10.33 11.94
N LEU A 351 -35.99 11.45 12.53
CA LEU A 351 -34.77 12.15 12.09
C LEU A 351 -33.54 11.21 12.17
N ALA A 352 -33.41 10.44 13.25
CA ALA A 352 -32.32 9.46 13.37
C ALA A 352 -32.36 8.41 12.27
N ARG A 353 -33.55 7.88 11.92
CA ARG A 353 -33.73 6.90 10.84
C ARG A 353 -33.42 7.47 9.45
N ILE A 354 -33.70 8.75 9.21
CA ILE A 354 -33.36 9.44 7.96
C ILE A 354 -31.83 9.64 7.86
N ASP A 355 -31.20 10.08 8.96
CA ASP A 355 -29.74 10.30 9.04
C ASP A 355 -28.93 8.98 8.88
N GLU A 356 -29.47 7.84 9.32
CA GLU A 356 -28.85 6.51 9.16
C GLU A 356 -28.93 5.95 7.73
N GLY A 357 -29.65 6.62 6.82
CA GLY A 357 -29.77 6.20 5.42
C GLY A 357 -30.42 4.82 5.25
N ARG A 358 -31.38 4.45 6.13
CA ARG A 358 -32.11 3.18 5.99
C ARG A 358 -32.76 3.09 4.62
N GLU A 359 -32.72 1.90 4.05
CA GLU A 359 -33.36 1.59 2.77
C GLU A 359 -34.80 2.07 2.74
N MET A 360 -35.08 3.01 1.83
CA MET A 360 -36.41 3.50 1.53
C MET A 360 -37.06 2.57 0.51
N SER A 361 -38.37 2.34 0.64
CA SER A 361 -39.14 1.58 -0.34
C SER A 361 -39.42 2.47 -1.56
N MET A 362 -38.48 2.53 -2.49
CA MET A 362 -38.60 3.38 -3.68
C MET A 362 -39.52 2.74 -4.71
N GLU A 363 -40.71 3.31 -4.87
CA GLU A 363 -41.75 2.86 -5.82
C GLU A 363 -42.31 4.05 -6.63
N PRO A 364 -42.99 3.82 -7.77
CA PRO A 364 -43.69 4.89 -8.47
C PRO A 364 -44.86 5.39 -7.61
N VAL A 365 -44.81 6.68 -7.24
CA VAL A 365 -45.82 7.31 -6.40
C VAL A 365 -46.45 8.47 -7.14
N ASN A 366 -47.78 8.47 -7.22
CA ASN A 366 -48.57 9.56 -7.74
C ASN A 366 -48.70 10.67 -6.66
N LEU A 367 -48.02 11.80 -6.86
CA LEU A 367 -48.05 12.92 -5.90
C LEU A 367 -49.38 13.63 -5.86
N THR A 368 -50.13 13.63 -6.95
CA THR A 368 -51.46 14.24 -7.03
C THR A 368 -52.46 13.52 -6.15
N ASP A 369 -52.43 12.15 -6.17
CA ASP A 369 -53.25 11.34 -5.29
C ASP A 369 -52.88 11.53 -3.80
N LEU A 370 -51.58 11.61 -3.51
CA LEU A 370 -51.13 11.88 -2.14
C LEU A 370 -51.59 13.25 -1.64
N ALA A 371 -51.50 14.26 -2.49
CA ALA A 371 -51.95 15.62 -2.17
C ALA A 371 -53.47 15.71 -1.94
N ALA A 372 -54.24 15.05 -2.81
CA ALA A 372 -55.71 14.94 -2.65
C ALA A 372 -56.10 14.25 -1.34
N GLY A 373 -55.42 13.16 -0.99
CA GLY A 373 -55.59 12.45 0.28
C GLY A 373 -55.29 13.34 1.48
N ALA A 374 -54.15 14.03 1.47
CA ALA A 374 -53.73 14.89 2.56
C ALA A 374 -54.68 16.13 2.74
N LEU A 375 -55.20 16.68 1.65
CA LEU A 375 -56.22 17.74 1.73
C LEU A 375 -57.56 17.22 2.26
N SER A 376 -57.97 16.02 1.90
CA SER A 376 -59.17 15.36 2.44
C SER A 376 -59.06 15.19 3.97
N ASP A 377 -57.92 14.72 4.46
CA ASP A 377 -57.64 14.64 5.90
C ASP A 377 -57.68 16.01 6.59
N MET A 378 -57.17 17.04 5.92
CA MET A 378 -57.19 18.41 6.44
C MET A 378 -58.60 18.97 6.51
N MET A 379 -59.48 18.73 5.53
CA MET A 379 -60.88 19.18 5.55
C MET A 379 -61.65 18.58 6.74
N VAL A 380 -61.28 17.39 7.19
CA VAL A 380 -61.87 16.79 8.41
C VAL A 380 -61.35 17.45 9.67
N LEU A 381 -60.03 17.78 9.69
CA LEU A 381 -59.38 18.39 10.87
C LEU A 381 -59.65 19.87 11.05
N ALA A 382 -59.88 20.58 9.96
CA ALA A 382 -60.12 22.03 9.93
C ALA A 382 -61.18 22.41 8.88
N PRO A 383 -62.45 22.05 9.12
CA PRO A 383 -63.54 22.16 8.13
C PRO A 383 -63.89 23.62 7.76
N GLU A 384 -63.40 24.57 8.54
CA GLU A 384 -63.58 26.01 8.30
C GLU A 384 -62.61 26.58 7.27
N ARG A 385 -61.67 25.79 6.77
CA ARG A 385 -60.64 26.20 5.80
C ARG A 385 -61.03 25.83 4.39
N ASP A 386 -60.79 26.77 3.47
CA ASP A 386 -60.86 26.47 2.04
C ASP A 386 -59.56 25.75 1.62
N CYS A 387 -59.72 24.57 1.04
CA CYS A 387 -58.60 23.69 0.67
C CYS A 387 -58.67 23.39 -0.82
N GLY A 388 -57.61 23.73 -1.57
CA GLY A 388 -57.56 23.58 -3.02
C GLY A 388 -56.37 22.73 -3.49
N LEU A 389 -56.60 21.84 -4.48
CA LEU A 389 -55.56 21.19 -5.27
C LEU A 389 -55.55 21.86 -6.65
N ILE A 390 -54.52 22.59 -6.98
CA ILE A 390 -54.44 23.45 -8.17
C ILE A 390 -53.24 23.11 -9.05
N PRO A 391 -53.29 23.43 -10.36
CA PRO A 391 -52.09 23.33 -11.20
C PRO A 391 -51.06 24.41 -10.79
N LEU A 392 -49.76 24.09 -10.99
CA LEU A 392 -48.67 24.98 -10.65
C LEU A 392 -48.62 26.24 -11.52
N ASP A 393 -49.00 26.11 -12.83
CA ASP A 393 -49.05 27.26 -13.76
C ASP A 393 -50.34 28.08 -13.52
N PRO A 394 -50.22 29.37 -13.16
CA PRO A 394 -51.37 30.23 -12.96
C PRO A 394 -52.29 30.37 -14.19
N ARG A 395 -51.78 30.10 -15.40
CA ARG A 395 -52.58 30.14 -16.63
C ARG A 395 -53.52 28.95 -16.73
N ASP A 396 -53.05 27.79 -16.29
CA ASP A 396 -53.82 26.56 -16.25
C ASP A 396 -54.89 26.64 -15.14
N GLU A 397 -54.55 27.23 -14.01
CA GLU A 397 -55.45 27.52 -12.91
C GLU A 397 -56.55 28.51 -13.36
N ALA A 398 -56.17 29.62 -13.99
CA ALA A 398 -57.14 30.62 -14.53
C ALA A 398 -58.05 30.03 -15.63
N ALA A 399 -57.60 28.98 -16.32
CA ALA A 399 -58.37 28.22 -17.32
C ALA A 399 -59.25 27.13 -16.69
N GLY A 400 -59.27 27.00 -15.36
CA GLY A 400 -60.06 25.99 -14.64
C GLY A 400 -59.60 24.55 -14.89
N LYS A 401 -58.32 24.31 -15.24
CA LYS A 401 -57.78 22.98 -15.43
C LYS A 401 -57.51 22.31 -14.08
N GLU A 402 -57.66 21.00 -14.03
CA GLU A 402 -57.28 20.20 -12.88
C GLU A 402 -55.75 20.08 -12.77
N ALA A 403 -55.25 19.83 -11.55
CA ALA A 403 -53.83 19.53 -11.32
C ALA A 403 -53.39 18.29 -12.10
N PRO A 404 -52.22 18.31 -12.77
CA PRO A 404 -51.74 17.18 -13.57
C PRO A 404 -51.38 15.98 -12.69
N SER A 405 -51.67 14.79 -13.16
CA SER A 405 -51.23 13.55 -12.52
C SER A 405 -49.72 13.32 -12.75
N LEU A 406 -48.92 13.51 -11.70
CA LEU A 406 -47.46 13.43 -11.77
C LEU A 406 -46.92 12.33 -10.86
N GLN A 407 -45.97 11.55 -11.40
CA GLN A 407 -45.33 10.46 -10.68
C GLN A 407 -43.84 10.75 -10.39
N VAL A 408 -43.42 10.35 -9.21
CA VAL A 408 -42.01 10.31 -8.79
C VAL A 408 -41.62 8.92 -8.30
N ILE A 409 -40.35 8.61 -8.32
CA ILE A 409 -39.87 7.40 -7.65
C ILE A 409 -39.53 7.77 -6.21
N GLY A 410 -40.26 7.19 -5.26
CA GLY A 410 -40.09 7.53 -3.85
C GLY A 410 -40.78 6.58 -2.89
N ASP A 411 -40.54 6.81 -1.61
CA ASP A 411 -41.21 6.10 -0.50
C ASP A 411 -42.53 6.80 -0.19
N ARG A 412 -43.63 6.10 -0.46
CA ARG A 412 -44.99 6.63 -0.34
C ARG A 412 -45.29 7.20 1.06
N ASP A 413 -44.89 6.46 2.11
CA ASP A 413 -45.16 6.85 3.49
C ASP A 413 -44.39 8.12 3.86
N ARG A 414 -43.13 8.21 3.40
CA ARG A 414 -42.28 9.39 3.62
C ARG A 414 -42.79 10.62 2.85
N LEU A 415 -43.22 10.44 1.61
CA LEU A 415 -43.80 11.55 0.81
C LEU A 415 -45.13 12.01 1.41
N SER A 416 -45.99 11.09 1.87
CA SER A 416 -47.22 11.46 2.61
C SER A 416 -46.89 12.24 3.88
N GLN A 417 -45.86 11.85 4.60
CA GLN A 417 -45.41 12.55 5.80
C GLN A 417 -44.96 14.01 5.54
N ILE A 418 -44.35 14.30 4.39
CA ILE A 418 -44.02 15.68 3.98
C ILE A 418 -45.31 16.52 4.03
N LEU A 419 -46.36 16.05 3.34
CA LEU A 419 -47.64 16.79 3.24
C LEU A 419 -48.29 16.93 4.61
N THR A 420 -48.33 15.89 5.42
CA THR A 420 -48.88 15.92 6.78
C THR A 420 -48.13 16.93 7.66
N ASN A 421 -46.81 16.98 7.59
CA ASN A 421 -46.02 17.95 8.35
C ASN A 421 -46.27 19.38 7.89
N LEU A 422 -46.38 19.62 6.57
CA LEU A 422 -46.62 20.93 6.02
C LEU A 422 -48.03 21.44 6.34
N LEU A 423 -49.07 20.63 6.09
CA LEU A 423 -50.45 20.98 6.40
C LEU A 423 -50.67 21.17 7.92
N GLY A 424 -50.05 20.34 8.75
CA GLY A 424 -50.03 20.52 10.19
C GLY A 424 -49.36 21.82 10.64
N ASN A 425 -48.37 22.32 9.90
CA ASN A 425 -47.79 23.65 10.15
C ASN A 425 -48.74 24.76 9.75
N VAL A 426 -49.46 24.67 8.62
CA VAL A 426 -50.49 25.63 8.22
C VAL A 426 -51.55 25.76 9.31
N VAL A 427 -52.10 24.63 9.81
CA VAL A 427 -53.12 24.66 10.89
C VAL A 427 -52.62 25.39 12.14
N ARG A 428 -51.36 25.18 12.51
CA ARG A 428 -50.77 25.71 13.75
C ARG A 428 -50.35 27.17 13.65
N HIS A 429 -49.88 27.60 12.47
CA HIS A 429 -49.22 28.90 12.33
C HIS A 429 -50.07 29.96 11.62
N THR A 430 -51.18 29.57 11.04
CA THR A 430 -52.12 30.51 10.40
C THR A 430 -53.44 30.64 11.18
N PRO A 431 -54.15 31.76 11.13
CA PRO A 431 -55.48 31.94 11.73
C PRO A 431 -56.49 30.89 11.22
N SER A 432 -57.54 30.60 12.04
CA SER A 432 -58.65 29.73 11.60
C SER A 432 -59.31 30.34 10.37
N GLY A 433 -59.73 29.49 9.41
CA GLY A 433 -60.35 29.94 8.15
C GLY A 433 -59.34 30.43 7.08
N THR A 434 -58.05 30.47 7.35
CA THR A 434 -57.07 30.82 6.31
C THR A 434 -57.06 29.77 5.21
N PRO A 435 -57.20 30.13 3.92
CA PRO A 435 -57.12 29.19 2.80
C PRO A 435 -55.76 28.50 2.70
N VAL A 436 -55.76 27.27 2.17
CA VAL A 436 -54.54 26.49 1.87
C VAL A 436 -54.65 25.81 0.51
N GLU A 437 -53.58 25.89 -0.26
CA GLU A 437 -53.52 25.32 -1.60
C GLU A 437 -52.32 24.42 -1.72
N ILE A 438 -52.49 23.25 -2.41
CA ILE A 438 -51.39 22.47 -2.90
C ILE A 438 -51.33 22.65 -4.41
N ALA A 439 -50.28 23.29 -4.91
CA ALA A 439 -50.04 23.45 -6.34
C ALA A 439 -49.06 22.40 -6.84
N ILE A 440 -49.38 21.68 -7.91
CA ILE A 440 -48.56 20.63 -8.50
C ILE A 440 -48.36 20.87 -9.99
N GLY A 441 -47.14 20.68 -10.46
CA GLY A 441 -46.79 20.82 -11.87
C GLY A 441 -45.37 20.40 -12.20
N MET A 442 -45.00 20.61 -13.45
CA MET A 442 -43.63 20.46 -13.94
C MET A 442 -43.02 21.81 -14.21
N ALA A 443 -41.84 22.07 -13.68
CA ALA A 443 -41.12 23.32 -13.94
C ALA A 443 -39.60 23.05 -13.97
N PRO A 444 -38.81 23.90 -14.65
CA PRO A 444 -37.35 23.84 -14.51
C PRO A 444 -36.95 24.10 -13.06
N PRO A 445 -35.85 23.42 -12.55
CA PRO A 445 -35.36 23.68 -11.19
C PRO A 445 -35.00 25.16 -11.00
N ARG A 446 -35.36 25.74 -9.86
CA ARG A 446 -35.03 27.14 -9.58
C ARG A 446 -33.53 27.42 -9.56
N ALA A 447 -32.74 26.46 -9.09
CA ALA A 447 -31.27 26.59 -9.07
C ALA A 447 -30.65 26.57 -10.48
N ASN A 448 -31.31 25.94 -11.46
CA ASN A 448 -30.83 25.85 -12.84
C ASN A 448 -32.00 25.84 -13.83
N PRO A 449 -32.48 27.03 -14.25
CA PRO A 449 -33.63 27.16 -15.14
C PRO A 449 -33.49 26.55 -16.54
N THR A 450 -32.28 26.16 -16.93
CA THR A 450 -32.00 25.52 -18.22
C THR A 450 -31.96 24.00 -18.15
N ALA A 451 -32.07 23.43 -16.95
CA ALA A 451 -32.08 21.97 -16.75
C ALA A 451 -33.44 21.36 -17.16
N GLN A 452 -33.48 20.02 -17.21
CA GLN A 452 -34.73 19.31 -17.46
C GLN A 452 -35.76 19.60 -16.37
N PRO A 453 -37.06 19.73 -16.73
CA PRO A 453 -38.13 19.98 -15.77
C PRO A 453 -38.18 18.90 -14.67
N VAL A 454 -38.45 19.33 -13.46
CA VAL A 454 -38.68 18.52 -12.27
C VAL A 454 -40.14 18.59 -11.84
N VAL A 455 -40.60 17.64 -11.05
CA VAL A 455 -41.92 17.71 -10.43
C VAL A 455 -41.84 18.70 -9.27
N VAL A 456 -42.71 19.68 -9.28
CA VAL A 456 -42.82 20.69 -8.25
C VAL A 456 -44.12 20.51 -7.48
N VAL A 457 -43.99 20.51 -6.15
CA VAL A 457 -45.12 20.58 -5.21
C VAL A 457 -44.95 21.80 -4.33
N GLU A 458 -45.95 22.67 -4.31
CA GLU A 458 -46.00 23.82 -3.43
C GLU A 458 -47.16 23.70 -2.45
N VAL A 459 -46.88 23.83 -1.16
CA VAL A 459 -47.94 24.04 -0.15
C VAL A 459 -47.95 25.51 0.20
N ARG A 460 -49.05 26.18 -0.15
CA ARG A 460 -49.24 27.64 -0.03
C ARG A 460 -50.25 27.93 1.07
N ASP A 461 -49.91 28.79 1.99
CA ASP A 461 -50.85 29.39 2.93
C ASP A 461 -50.97 30.91 2.67
N HIS A 462 -52.06 31.51 3.14
CA HIS A 462 -52.33 32.93 3.05
C HIS A 462 -52.30 33.61 4.44
N GLY A 463 -51.42 33.14 5.31
CA GLY A 463 -51.21 33.64 6.65
C GLY A 463 -50.26 34.85 6.72
N HIS A 464 -49.54 34.96 7.81
CA HIS A 464 -48.61 36.09 8.04
C HIS A 464 -47.28 35.93 7.27
N GLY A 465 -47.04 34.75 6.69
CA GLY A 465 -45.79 34.43 6.00
C GLY A 465 -44.58 34.23 6.91
N VAL A 466 -43.41 34.04 6.29
CA VAL A 466 -42.12 33.87 6.96
C VAL A 466 -41.21 35.02 6.53
N PRO A 467 -40.55 35.73 7.48
CA PRO A 467 -39.59 36.78 7.12
C PRO A 467 -38.43 36.23 6.29
N PRO A 468 -37.91 36.97 5.29
CA PRO A 468 -36.84 36.51 4.42
C PRO A 468 -35.59 36.03 5.17
N GLU A 469 -35.25 36.67 6.30
CA GLU A 469 -34.10 36.33 7.14
C GLU A 469 -34.27 34.98 7.86
N ALA A 470 -35.51 34.50 7.98
CA ALA A 470 -35.87 33.24 8.60
C ALA A 470 -36.06 32.10 7.57
N ALA A 471 -36.20 32.43 6.27
CA ALA A 471 -36.56 31.47 5.22
C ALA A 471 -35.62 30.22 5.14
N GLU A 472 -34.31 30.40 5.33
CA GLU A 472 -33.35 29.29 5.39
C GLU A 472 -33.31 28.63 6.77
N LYS A 473 -33.55 29.40 7.83
CA LYS A 473 -33.44 28.93 9.21
C LYS A 473 -34.61 28.06 9.66
N VAL A 474 -35.79 28.23 9.05
CA VAL A 474 -36.98 27.43 9.43
C VAL A 474 -36.84 25.93 9.20
N PHE A 475 -35.92 25.51 8.36
CA PHE A 475 -35.58 24.09 8.13
C PHE A 475 -34.54 23.54 9.12
N GLN A 476 -33.94 24.42 9.96
CA GLN A 476 -33.02 23.96 11.00
C GLN A 476 -33.77 23.24 12.12
N ARG A 477 -33.14 22.23 12.70
CA ARG A 477 -33.70 21.47 13.82
C ARG A 477 -33.98 22.40 15.00
N PHE A 478 -35.17 22.24 15.63
CA PHE A 478 -35.60 23.01 16.80
C PHE A 478 -35.75 24.54 16.55
N TYR A 479 -35.69 24.98 15.30
CA TYR A 479 -35.91 26.39 15.00
C TYR A 479 -37.39 26.80 15.23
N ARG A 480 -37.59 27.88 15.96
CA ARG A 480 -38.89 28.47 16.22
C ARG A 480 -38.76 29.98 16.16
N SER A 481 -39.69 30.65 15.49
CA SER A 481 -39.75 32.11 15.49
C SER A 481 -40.16 32.63 16.89
N ASP A 482 -39.71 33.84 17.26
CA ASP A 482 -40.01 34.43 18.58
C ASP A 482 -41.51 34.61 18.83
N THR A 483 -42.29 34.82 17.78
CA THR A 483 -43.76 34.93 17.84
C THR A 483 -44.42 33.55 18.13
N SER A 484 -43.77 32.45 17.84
CA SER A 484 -44.30 31.08 18.11
C SER A 484 -43.92 30.54 19.51
N ARG A 485 -42.96 31.17 20.20
CA ARG A 485 -42.55 30.78 21.57
C ARG A 485 -43.62 31.10 22.61
N ASN A 486 -44.45 32.11 22.39
CA ASN A 486 -45.45 32.61 23.35
C ASN A 486 -46.84 31.94 23.22
N ARG A 487 -47.08 31.05 22.24
CA ARG A 487 -48.36 30.35 22.08
C ARG A 487 -48.32 28.98 22.73
N GLU A 488 -49.33 28.62 23.54
CA GLU A 488 -49.49 27.32 24.23
C GLU A 488 -49.53 26.09 23.29
N THR A 489 -49.70 26.32 21.97
CA THR A 489 -49.81 25.29 20.93
C THR A 489 -48.49 24.98 20.18
N GLY A 490 -47.32 25.31 20.73
CA GLY A 490 -46.04 25.22 20.06
C GLY A 490 -45.64 23.79 19.65
N GLY A 491 -45.26 23.60 18.37
CA GLY A 491 -44.69 22.34 17.84
C GLY A 491 -43.26 22.06 18.34
N SER A 492 -42.73 20.89 17.99
CA SER A 492 -41.37 20.42 18.30
C SER A 492 -40.27 21.25 17.61
N GLY A 493 -40.58 21.98 16.55
CA GLY A 493 -39.57 22.62 15.68
C GLY A 493 -38.80 21.63 14.81
N LEU A 494 -39.25 20.38 14.71
CA LEU A 494 -38.61 19.32 13.93
C LEU A 494 -39.33 19.04 12.61
N GLY A 495 -40.61 19.40 12.46
CA GLY A 495 -41.42 19.06 11.29
C GLY A 495 -40.82 19.51 9.96
N LEU A 496 -40.33 20.76 9.84
CA LEU A 496 -39.67 21.25 8.61
C LEU A 496 -38.29 20.64 8.42
N ALA A 497 -37.56 20.30 9.49
CA ALA A 497 -36.29 19.57 9.38
C ALA A 497 -36.49 18.13 8.89
N ILE A 498 -37.60 17.50 9.28
CA ILE A 498 -38.00 16.17 8.76
C ILE A 498 -38.35 16.29 7.27
N VAL A 499 -39.09 17.34 6.86
CA VAL A 499 -39.38 17.59 5.43
C VAL A 499 -38.10 17.75 4.64
N LEU A 500 -37.14 18.56 5.09
CA LEU A 500 -35.85 18.74 4.43
C LEU A 500 -35.11 17.40 4.31
N GLY A 501 -35.07 16.60 5.39
CA GLY A 501 -34.42 15.28 5.38
C GLY A 501 -35.04 14.29 4.39
N ILE A 502 -36.36 14.21 4.35
CA ILE A 502 -37.09 13.34 3.42
C ILE A 502 -36.86 13.78 1.97
N VAL A 503 -37.00 15.09 1.67
CA VAL A 503 -36.82 15.65 0.32
C VAL A 503 -35.36 15.40 -0.15
N ALA A 504 -34.37 15.63 0.69
CA ALA A 504 -32.97 15.36 0.38
C ALA A 504 -32.70 13.85 0.11
N ALA A 505 -33.33 12.96 0.88
CA ALA A 505 -33.24 11.52 0.68
C ALA A 505 -33.84 11.08 -0.67
N HIS A 506 -34.84 11.82 -1.19
CA HIS A 506 -35.42 11.66 -2.53
C HIS A 506 -34.67 12.43 -3.62
N LYS A 507 -33.47 12.97 -3.33
CA LYS A 507 -32.64 13.79 -4.25
C LYS A 507 -33.34 15.03 -4.76
N GLY A 508 -34.29 15.57 -3.98
CA GLY A 508 -35.01 16.78 -4.23
C GLY A 508 -34.42 18.00 -3.51
N THR A 509 -35.05 19.17 -3.71
CA THR A 509 -34.74 20.39 -3.00
C THR A 509 -36.00 20.99 -2.38
N VAL A 510 -35.87 21.74 -1.27
CA VAL A 510 -36.98 22.42 -0.60
C VAL A 510 -36.58 23.85 -0.26
N GLN A 511 -37.48 24.79 -0.47
CA GLN A 511 -37.28 26.20 -0.18
C GLN A 511 -38.53 26.81 0.44
N MET A 512 -38.33 27.85 1.28
CA MET A 512 -39.42 28.68 1.82
C MET A 512 -39.53 29.94 0.99
N LEU A 513 -40.70 30.19 0.44
CA LEU A 513 -41.01 31.35 -0.40
C LEU A 513 -42.19 32.15 0.22
N GLN A 514 -42.45 33.33 -0.32
CA GLN A 514 -43.65 34.08 0.00
C GLN A 514 -44.78 33.75 -1.00
N THR A 515 -45.99 33.55 -0.48
CA THR A 515 -47.18 33.39 -1.31
C THR A 515 -47.56 34.73 -1.95
N PRO A 516 -47.85 34.79 -3.25
CA PRO A 516 -48.41 36.01 -3.87
C PRO A 516 -49.69 36.47 -3.14
N GLY A 517 -49.73 37.70 -2.71
CA GLY A 517 -50.85 38.25 -1.89
C GLY A 517 -50.67 38.12 -0.38
N GLY A 518 -49.61 37.49 0.10
CA GLY A 518 -49.25 37.26 1.51
C GLY A 518 -49.37 35.81 1.93
N GLY A 519 -48.56 35.40 2.88
CA GLY A 519 -48.47 34.03 3.36
C GLY A 519 -47.11 33.36 3.10
N ALA A 520 -47.01 32.07 3.40
CA ALA A 520 -45.83 31.27 3.17
C ALA A 520 -46.09 30.15 2.15
N THR A 521 -45.12 29.91 1.30
CA THR A 521 -45.08 28.79 0.33
C THR A 521 -43.88 27.90 0.59
N VAL A 522 -44.13 26.64 0.88
CA VAL A 522 -43.06 25.61 0.87
C VAL A 522 -42.98 25.02 -0.53
N HIS A 523 -41.92 25.33 -1.24
CA HIS A 523 -41.63 24.86 -2.61
C HIS A 523 -40.73 23.65 -2.57
N ILE A 524 -41.16 22.52 -3.14
CA ILE A 524 -40.45 21.24 -3.17
C ILE A 524 -40.25 20.84 -4.62
N GLU A 525 -39.01 20.52 -4.98
CA GLU A 525 -38.62 19.98 -6.29
C GLU A 525 -38.20 18.51 -6.13
N LEU A 526 -38.77 17.61 -6.93
CA LEU A 526 -38.44 16.16 -6.94
C LEU A 526 -38.11 15.71 -8.36
N PRO A 527 -37.18 14.79 -8.53
CA PRO A 527 -36.91 14.19 -9.83
C PRO A 527 -38.17 13.46 -10.36
N PRO A 528 -38.55 13.65 -11.62
CA PRO A 528 -39.67 12.91 -12.21
C PRO A 528 -39.37 11.41 -12.31
N ALA A 529 -40.40 10.58 -12.27
CA ALA A 529 -40.24 9.19 -12.65
C ALA A 529 -39.79 9.07 -14.12
N PRO A 530 -38.91 8.14 -14.47
CA PRO A 530 -38.53 7.92 -15.86
C PRO A 530 -39.80 7.61 -16.67
N ALA A 531 -39.95 8.28 -17.83
CA ALA A 531 -41.01 7.92 -18.77
C ALA A 531 -40.80 6.47 -19.24
N TRP A 532 -41.77 5.62 -18.96
CA TRP A 532 -41.80 4.21 -19.45
C TRP A 532 -42.33 4.15 -20.86
#